data_0f071fdc4474ac86575342da057608e8
#
_entry.id   0f071fdc4474ac86575342da057608e8
#
_cell.length_a   1.000
_cell.length_b   1.000
_cell.length_c   1.000
_cell.angle_alpha   90.00
_cell.angle_beta   90.00
_cell.angle_gamma   90.00
#
_symmetry.space_group_name_H-M   'P 1'
#
loop_
_entity.id
_entity.type
_entity.pdbx_description
1 polymer ?
#
loop_
_entity_poly.entity_id
_entity_poly.type
_entity_poly.pdbx_seq_one_letter_code
_entity_poly.pdbx_strand_id
1 'polypeptide(L)'
;MARTVRDASLETRTARARLQASGKPYYRAIDPGLHLGYRKGKAGGKWVMRWYVGDGDYQVETLATADDSADADGVAVLDFRQAQAVVRARHLEHVRAAQGLPAKDRPYSVKLCMEEYLAFLEGNRKSARDARWRAEALILPSLGNIACTDLTAAKLRRWLDDVATAPPRLRSRKGAEPRHREIDDNDAEQRRKRRATANRMLTILKAALNRAWREGKIASDDPWRRVEPFEEADAARVRYLAMDECRRLIDAADGEFRNLVHAALLTGCRFGELAALQVRDFNPDAGTLHVRTSKSGKGRHVVVHEEGVEFFHQLTMGRTSVELLLRKADGNRWGKSNQTRPMAEACARAKIEPAANFHALRHTYASHAVMAGAPLLVVAKNLGHTDTRMVEKHYGHLSQSYIADAIRAAAPRFGSAGNQHCPDTRAVGSDNR
;
A
#
# COMPACT_ATOMS: atom_id res chain seq x y z
N MET A 1 13.27 -34.68 31.95
CA MET A 1 13.22 -33.71 33.07
C MET A 1 14.56 -33.00 33.15
N ALA A 2 14.60 -31.70 33.07
CA ALA A 2 15.85 -30.93 33.19
C ALA A 2 16.42 -31.12 34.59
N ARG A 3 17.71 -31.55 34.67
CA ARG A 3 18.42 -31.77 35.93
C ARG A 3 18.58 -30.42 36.63
N THR A 4 17.92 -30.21 37.74
CA THR A 4 18.02 -28.98 38.54
C THR A 4 19.47 -28.81 39.01
N VAL A 5 20.14 -27.77 38.53
CA VAL A 5 21.51 -27.44 38.97
C VAL A 5 21.38 -26.82 40.35
N ARG A 6 22.13 -27.36 41.34
CA ARG A 6 22.20 -26.72 42.65
C ARG A 6 22.89 -25.36 42.51
N ASP A 7 22.18 -24.30 42.90
CA ASP A 7 22.72 -22.93 42.89
C ASP A 7 23.90 -22.82 43.89
N ALA A 8 25.01 -22.32 43.36
CA ALA A 8 26.18 -22.00 44.16
C ALA A 8 26.19 -20.53 44.56
N SER A 9 26.67 -20.23 45.75
CA SER A 9 26.88 -18.84 46.17
C SER A 9 28.14 -18.28 45.50
N LEU A 10 27.98 -17.37 44.54
CA LEU A 10 29.05 -16.81 43.72
C LEU A 10 29.19 -15.29 43.86
N GLU A 11 28.35 -14.64 44.64
CA GLU A 11 28.18 -13.19 44.71
C GLU A 11 29.39 -12.46 45.27
N THR A 12 30.10 -13.06 46.20
CA THR A 12 31.22 -12.42 46.86
C THR A 12 32.52 -13.18 46.67
N ARG A 13 33.66 -12.47 46.71
CA ARG A 13 35.00 -13.05 46.68
C ARG A 13 35.17 -14.13 47.78
N THR A 14 34.68 -13.84 49.00
CA THR A 14 34.73 -14.78 50.13
C THR A 14 33.94 -16.05 49.89
N ALA A 15 32.75 -15.95 49.29
CA ALA A 15 31.95 -17.13 48.95
C ALA A 15 32.67 -17.99 47.88
N ARG A 16 33.25 -17.38 46.88
CA ARG A 16 34.03 -18.08 45.82
C ARG A 16 35.32 -18.68 46.35
N ALA A 17 35.98 -18.00 47.32
CA ALA A 17 37.20 -18.54 47.96
C ALA A 17 36.96 -19.87 48.70
N ARG A 18 35.78 -20.11 49.23
CA ARG A 18 35.41 -21.37 49.94
C ARG A 18 35.15 -22.54 49.00
N LEU A 19 34.98 -22.28 47.70
CA LEU A 19 34.75 -23.34 46.71
C LEU A 19 36.05 -24.13 46.47
N GLN A 20 35.95 -25.41 46.21
CA GLN A 20 37.10 -26.24 45.84
C GLN A 20 37.47 -26.02 44.37
N ALA A 21 38.75 -26.12 44.04
CA ALA A 21 39.20 -26.12 42.66
C ALA A 21 38.62 -27.34 41.90
N SER A 22 37.89 -27.11 40.83
CA SER A 22 37.20 -28.14 40.07
C SER A 22 37.29 -27.87 38.59
N GLY A 23 37.48 -28.93 37.77
CA GLY A 23 37.39 -28.83 36.33
C GLY A 23 35.99 -28.45 35.84
N LYS A 24 34.94 -28.68 36.66
CA LYS A 24 33.56 -28.32 36.34
C LYS A 24 33.20 -26.99 37.01
N PRO A 25 32.52 -26.06 36.29
CA PRO A 25 32.06 -24.80 36.86
C PRO A 25 30.96 -25.01 37.90
N TYR A 26 30.94 -24.13 38.90
CA TYR A 26 29.84 -23.93 39.83
C TYR A 26 28.83 -22.97 39.18
N TYR A 27 27.55 -23.30 39.13
CA TYR A 27 26.53 -22.53 38.43
C TYR A 27 25.55 -21.85 39.34
N ARG A 28 25.07 -20.69 38.93
CA ARG A 28 23.92 -19.98 39.47
C ARG A 28 22.95 -19.62 38.36
N ALA A 29 21.69 -19.91 38.55
CA ALA A 29 20.65 -19.52 37.62
C ALA A 29 20.49 -17.99 37.59
N ILE A 30 20.39 -17.41 36.40
CA ILE A 30 20.13 -15.99 36.17
C ILE A 30 18.72 -15.81 35.62
N ASP A 31 18.39 -16.58 34.58
CA ASP A 31 17.10 -16.59 33.91
C ASP A 31 16.78 -18.05 33.51
N PRO A 32 15.53 -18.40 33.16
CA PRO A 32 15.17 -19.74 32.72
C PRO A 32 16.08 -20.23 31.58
N GLY A 33 16.79 -21.32 31.79
CA GLY A 33 17.74 -21.89 30.85
C GLY A 33 19.08 -21.15 30.73
N LEU A 34 19.33 -20.10 31.51
CA LEU A 34 20.56 -19.31 31.51
C LEU A 34 21.23 -19.28 32.86
N HIS A 35 22.51 -19.64 32.90
CA HIS A 35 23.28 -19.73 34.11
C HIS A 35 24.61 -18.98 34.01
N LEU A 36 24.99 -18.25 35.07
CA LEU A 36 26.37 -17.80 35.29
C LEU A 36 27.12 -18.88 36.00
N GLY A 37 28.25 -19.27 35.50
CA GLY A 37 29.15 -20.24 36.08
C GLY A 37 30.46 -19.60 36.52
N TYR A 38 31.04 -20.19 37.53
CA TYR A 38 32.38 -19.85 38.06
C TYR A 38 33.24 -21.10 38.04
N ARG A 39 34.34 -21.07 37.31
CA ARG A 39 35.32 -22.14 37.23
C ARG A 39 36.55 -21.76 38.04
N LYS A 40 36.76 -22.41 39.18
CA LYS A 40 37.90 -22.15 40.06
C LYS A 40 39.15 -22.84 39.58
N GLY A 41 40.18 -22.07 39.22
CA GLY A 41 41.51 -22.53 38.83
C GLY A 41 42.51 -22.40 40.00
N LYS A 42 43.79 -22.79 39.76
CA LYS A 42 44.87 -22.66 40.74
C LYS A 42 45.27 -21.20 41.02
N ALA A 43 45.19 -20.33 40.03
CA ALA A 43 45.61 -18.92 40.06
C ALA A 43 44.43 -17.93 40.03
N GLY A 44 43.20 -18.35 40.35
CA GLY A 44 41.99 -17.55 40.30
C GLY A 44 40.88 -18.20 39.51
N GLY A 45 39.71 -17.60 39.49
CA GLY A 45 38.52 -18.10 38.82
C GLY A 45 38.23 -17.43 37.49
N LYS A 46 37.45 -18.11 36.68
CA LYS A 46 36.92 -17.58 35.43
C LYS A 46 35.40 -17.65 35.42
N TRP A 47 34.77 -16.61 34.93
CA TRP A 47 33.36 -16.57 34.66
C TRP A 47 33.04 -17.32 33.37
N VAL A 48 31.99 -18.14 33.42
CA VAL A 48 31.50 -18.90 32.26
C VAL A 48 29.99 -18.70 32.12
N MET A 49 29.50 -18.71 30.94
CA MET A 49 28.06 -18.70 30.63
C MET A 49 27.65 -20.11 30.21
N ARG A 50 26.47 -20.54 30.67
CA ARG A 50 25.83 -21.77 30.21
C ARG A 50 24.39 -21.47 29.84
N TRP A 51 24.00 -21.85 28.63
CA TRP A 51 22.63 -21.61 28.15
C TRP A 51 22.04 -22.83 27.44
N TYR A 52 20.73 -22.94 27.54
CA TYR A 52 19.97 -24.02 26.92
C TYR A 52 19.79 -23.76 25.42
N VAL A 53 20.03 -24.78 24.57
CA VAL A 53 19.93 -24.68 23.10
C VAL A 53 18.85 -25.58 22.51
N GLY A 54 18.07 -26.30 23.32
CA GLY A 54 17.05 -27.26 22.90
C GLY A 54 17.46 -28.70 23.16
N ASP A 55 16.51 -29.63 23.01
CA ASP A 55 16.68 -31.08 23.08
C ASP A 55 17.42 -31.62 24.34
N GLY A 56 17.42 -30.85 25.41
CA GLY A 56 18.13 -31.18 26.66
C GLY A 56 19.57 -30.69 26.71
N ASP A 57 20.08 -30.08 25.64
CA ASP A 57 21.47 -29.68 25.54
C ASP A 57 21.74 -28.25 26.03
N TYR A 58 22.96 -28.07 26.52
CA TYR A 58 23.49 -26.80 27.00
C TYR A 58 24.83 -26.49 26.35
N GLN A 59 25.02 -25.28 25.90
CA GLN A 59 26.33 -24.75 25.51
C GLN A 59 26.97 -23.97 26.64
N VAL A 60 28.31 -23.91 26.62
CA VAL A 60 29.12 -23.23 27.63
C VAL A 60 30.19 -22.39 26.97
N GLU A 61 30.27 -21.12 27.34
CA GLU A 61 31.27 -20.15 26.88
C GLU A 61 32.02 -19.54 28.05
N THR A 62 33.35 -19.37 27.94
CA THR A 62 34.16 -18.66 28.93
C THR A 62 34.16 -17.17 28.63
N LEU A 63 33.82 -16.33 29.63
CA LEU A 63 33.60 -14.89 29.42
C LEU A 63 34.85 -14.06 29.81
N ALA A 64 35.23 -14.11 31.06
CA ALA A 64 36.26 -13.24 31.62
C ALA A 64 36.87 -13.85 32.89
N THR A 65 37.90 -13.20 33.43
CA THR A 65 38.49 -13.53 34.73
C THR A 65 37.59 -12.98 35.83
N ALA A 66 37.45 -13.76 36.95
CA ALA A 66 36.75 -13.27 38.11
C ALA A 66 37.66 -12.37 38.98
N ASP A 67 37.05 -11.43 39.66
CA ASP A 67 37.72 -10.43 40.52
C ASP A 67 38.28 -11.05 41.84
N ASP A 68 38.79 -12.27 41.78
CA ASP A 68 39.27 -12.98 42.97
C ASP A 68 40.63 -12.46 43.49
N SER A 69 41.53 -12.09 42.60
CA SER A 69 42.89 -11.64 42.88
C SER A 69 43.20 -10.21 42.41
N ALA A 70 42.37 -9.63 41.59
CA ALA A 70 42.46 -8.25 41.09
C ALA A 70 41.10 -7.56 41.15
N ASP A 71 41.08 -6.25 41.23
CA ASP A 71 39.82 -5.50 41.18
C ASP A 71 39.18 -5.53 39.80
N ALA A 72 37.85 -5.52 39.78
CA ALA A 72 37.10 -5.57 38.53
C ALA A 72 37.31 -4.30 37.72
N ASP A 73 37.74 -4.44 36.45
CA ASP A 73 37.93 -3.37 35.46
C ASP A 73 36.73 -3.20 34.51
N GLY A 74 35.77 -4.09 34.62
CA GLY A 74 34.57 -4.10 33.74
C GLY A 74 34.80 -4.69 32.34
N VAL A 75 36.01 -5.12 32.00
CA VAL A 75 36.37 -5.62 30.67
C VAL A 75 37.05 -7.01 30.76
N ALA A 76 38.23 -7.11 31.32
CA ALA A 76 38.99 -8.34 31.44
C ALA A 76 38.76 -9.05 32.77
N VAL A 77 38.56 -8.29 33.84
CA VAL A 77 38.24 -8.76 35.18
C VAL A 77 36.86 -8.26 35.59
N LEU A 78 35.95 -9.19 35.91
CA LEU A 78 34.57 -8.85 36.19
C LEU A 78 34.20 -9.27 37.63
N ASP A 79 33.45 -8.41 38.32
CA ASP A 79 32.73 -8.80 39.50
C ASP A 79 31.46 -9.62 39.13
N PHE A 80 30.74 -10.11 40.15
CA PHE A 80 29.55 -10.93 39.92
C PHE A 80 28.44 -10.18 39.16
N ARG A 81 28.18 -8.89 39.45
CA ARG A 81 27.15 -8.10 38.80
C ARG A 81 27.49 -7.79 37.34
N GLN A 82 28.76 -7.42 37.10
CA GLN A 82 29.29 -7.20 35.76
C GLN A 82 29.22 -8.49 34.93
N ALA A 83 29.62 -9.63 35.50
CA ALA A 83 29.50 -10.94 34.85
C ALA A 83 28.05 -11.30 34.48
N GLN A 84 27.09 -11.02 35.40
CA GLN A 84 25.65 -11.21 35.08
C GLN A 84 25.19 -10.34 33.87
N ALA A 85 25.63 -9.08 33.86
CA ALA A 85 25.27 -8.19 32.73
C ALA A 85 25.85 -8.69 31.39
N VAL A 86 27.12 -9.15 31.42
CA VAL A 86 27.77 -9.72 30.21
C VAL A 86 27.07 -11.01 29.77
N VAL A 87 26.70 -11.91 30.72
CA VAL A 87 25.95 -13.14 30.38
C VAL A 87 24.63 -12.82 29.68
N ARG A 88 23.85 -11.86 30.19
CA ARG A 88 22.59 -11.46 29.54
C ARG A 88 22.79 -10.87 28.14
N ALA A 89 23.81 -10.03 28.00
CA ALA A 89 24.16 -9.44 26.71
C ALA A 89 24.58 -10.49 25.67
N ARG A 90 25.48 -11.41 26.07
CA ARG A 90 25.94 -12.51 25.19
C ARG A 90 24.82 -13.50 24.85
N HIS A 91 23.98 -13.84 25.82
CA HIS A 91 22.84 -14.71 25.56
C HIS A 91 21.89 -14.10 24.54
N LEU A 92 21.60 -12.81 24.65
CA LEU A 92 20.78 -12.09 23.65
C LEU A 92 21.43 -12.13 22.25
N GLU A 93 22.77 -12.00 22.18
CA GLU A 93 23.50 -12.13 20.90
C GLU A 93 23.35 -13.53 20.30
N HIS A 94 23.50 -14.60 21.09
CA HIS A 94 23.31 -16.00 20.66
C HIS A 94 21.86 -16.26 20.20
N VAL A 95 20.86 -15.77 20.95
CA VAL A 95 19.45 -15.91 20.56
C VAL A 95 19.18 -15.19 19.23
N ARG A 96 19.74 -13.98 19.06
CA ARG A 96 19.62 -13.23 17.80
C ARG A 96 20.30 -13.94 16.64
N ALA A 97 21.50 -14.50 16.84
CA ALA A 97 22.21 -15.25 15.82
C ALA A 97 21.47 -16.54 15.43
N ALA A 98 20.91 -17.26 16.40
CA ALA A 98 20.08 -18.45 16.15
C ALA A 98 18.80 -18.14 15.38
N GLN A 99 18.25 -16.93 15.55
CA GLN A 99 17.10 -16.42 14.80
C GLN A 99 17.48 -15.80 13.43
N GLY A 100 18.75 -15.86 13.02
CA GLY A 100 19.25 -15.25 11.79
C GLY A 100 19.23 -13.72 11.79
N LEU A 101 19.12 -13.10 12.98
CA LEU A 101 19.12 -11.65 13.14
C LEU A 101 20.57 -11.11 13.03
N PRO A 102 20.79 -9.96 12.39
CA PRO A 102 22.13 -9.40 12.25
C PRO A 102 22.78 -9.09 13.61
N ALA A 103 24.11 -9.26 13.65
CA ALA A 103 24.93 -8.94 14.82
C ALA A 103 24.74 -7.46 15.23
N LYS A 104 24.93 -7.16 16.53
CA LYS A 104 24.78 -5.81 17.10
C LYS A 104 25.67 -4.78 16.43
N ASP A 105 26.83 -5.19 15.88
CA ASP A 105 27.79 -4.33 15.21
C ASP A 105 27.35 -3.91 13.77
N ARG A 106 26.32 -4.55 13.20
CA ARG A 106 25.64 -4.10 11.98
C ARG A 106 24.12 -4.13 12.23
N PRO A 107 23.60 -3.10 12.85
CA PRO A 107 22.18 -3.06 13.15
C PRO A 107 21.36 -3.13 11.86
N TYR A 108 20.30 -3.92 11.86
CA TYR A 108 19.37 -3.99 10.74
C TYR A 108 18.71 -2.62 10.55
N SER A 109 19.26 -1.82 9.63
CA SER A 109 18.85 -0.45 9.42
C SER A 109 17.61 -0.36 8.52
N VAL A 110 16.91 0.78 8.58
CA VAL A 110 15.80 1.08 7.67
C VAL A 110 16.25 0.99 6.20
N LYS A 111 17.50 1.39 5.90
CA LYS A 111 18.06 1.29 4.53
C LYS A 111 18.09 -0.17 4.08
N LEU A 112 18.65 -1.07 4.87
CA LEU A 112 18.72 -2.49 4.54
C LEU A 112 17.31 -3.10 4.41
N CYS A 113 16.41 -2.78 5.33
CA CYS A 113 15.00 -3.19 5.27
C CYS A 113 14.32 -2.74 3.97
N MET A 114 14.54 -1.50 3.56
CA MET A 114 13.97 -0.94 2.33
C MET A 114 14.59 -1.58 1.08
N GLU A 115 15.91 -1.82 1.06
CA GLU A 115 16.61 -2.47 -0.06
C GLU A 115 16.06 -3.88 -0.32
N GLU A 116 15.91 -4.69 0.73
CA GLU A 116 15.32 -6.04 0.64
C GLU A 116 13.85 -6.01 0.18
N TYR A 117 13.06 -5.07 0.70
CA TYR A 117 11.67 -4.91 0.27
C TYR A 117 11.57 -4.49 -1.20
N LEU A 118 12.42 -3.57 -1.64
CA LEU A 118 12.45 -3.11 -3.04
C LEU A 118 12.89 -4.20 -3.99
N ALA A 119 13.89 -5.02 -3.61
CA ALA A 119 14.29 -6.20 -4.38
C ALA A 119 13.14 -7.21 -4.53
N PHE A 120 12.40 -7.45 -3.44
CA PHE A 120 11.18 -8.28 -3.51
C PHE A 120 10.12 -7.70 -4.45
N LEU A 121 9.91 -6.38 -4.44
CA LEU A 121 8.96 -5.76 -5.35
C LEU A 121 9.38 -5.87 -6.81
N GLU A 122 10.67 -5.78 -7.10
CA GLU A 122 11.20 -5.88 -8.48
C GLU A 122 10.90 -7.25 -9.11
N GLY A 123 10.99 -8.32 -8.33
CA GLY A 123 10.61 -9.65 -8.78
C GLY A 123 9.10 -9.88 -8.92
N ASN A 124 8.25 -9.07 -8.26
CA ASN A 124 6.84 -9.39 -8.09
C ASN A 124 5.85 -8.30 -8.55
N ARG A 125 6.29 -7.05 -8.75
CA ARG A 125 5.36 -5.94 -8.96
C ARG A 125 5.86 -4.86 -9.93
N LYS A 126 5.01 -4.44 -10.85
CA LYS A 126 5.27 -3.33 -11.78
C LYS A 126 5.49 -1.96 -11.09
N SER A 127 5.10 -1.81 -9.83
CA SER A 127 5.25 -0.58 -9.04
C SER A 127 6.62 -0.43 -8.36
N ALA A 128 7.51 -1.42 -8.46
CA ALA A 128 8.81 -1.43 -7.79
C ALA A 128 9.65 -0.17 -8.10
N ARG A 129 9.72 0.21 -9.37
CA ARG A 129 10.48 1.40 -9.80
C ARG A 129 9.98 2.70 -9.16
N ASP A 130 8.67 2.88 -9.05
CA ASP A 130 8.07 4.05 -8.41
C ASP A 130 8.32 4.03 -6.89
N ALA A 131 8.18 2.86 -6.25
CA ALA A 131 8.47 2.69 -4.84
C ALA A 131 9.95 2.98 -4.51
N ARG A 132 10.89 2.50 -5.35
CA ARG A 132 12.33 2.77 -5.22
C ARG A 132 12.62 4.26 -5.28
N TRP A 133 12.15 4.93 -6.34
CA TRP A 133 12.37 6.36 -6.51
C TRP A 133 11.84 7.18 -5.32
N ARG A 134 10.68 6.82 -4.80
CA ARG A 134 10.07 7.47 -3.63
C ARG A 134 10.84 7.21 -2.36
N ALA A 135 11.28 5.98 -2.13
CA ALA A 135 12.07 5.62 -0.97
C ALA A 135 13.41 6.36 -0.95
N GLU A 136 14.11 6.40 -2.07
CA GLU A 136 15.38 7.13 -2.23
C GLU A 136 15.22 8.65 -2.04
N ALA A 137 14.08 9.20 -2.46
CA ALA A 137 13.84 10.63 -2.38
C ALA A 137 13.38 11.12 -0.99
N LEU A 138 12.57 10.33 -0.27
CA LEU A 138 11.81 10.83 0.88
C LEU A 138 11.91 9.96 2.15
N ILE A 139 12.37 8.71 2.07
CA ILE A 139 12.50 7.82 3.22
C ILE A 139 13.96 7.69 3.64
N LEU A 140 14.82 7.26 2.73
CA LEU A 140 16.21 6.94 3.03
C LEU A 140 17.05 8.12 3.51
N PRO A 141 16.88 9.37 3.00
CA PRO A 141 17.68 10.49 3.49
C PRO A 141 17.50 10.78 4.99
N SER A 142 16.28 10.59 5.51
CA SER A 142 15.94 10.90 6.90
C SER A 142 16.02 9.70 7.83
N LEU A 143 15.61 8.53 7.36
CA LEU A 143 15.47 7.34 8.20
C LEU A 143 16.47 6.23 7.88
N GLY A 144 17.15 6.27 6.74
CA GLY A 144 17.92 5.14 6.23
C GLY A 144 18.98 4.60 7.19
N ASN A 145 19.68 5.49 7.89
CA ASN A 145 20.76 5.13 8.80
C ASN A 145 20.29 4.72 10.20
N ILE A 146 18.99 4.84 10.50
CA ILE A 146 18.43 4.47 11.79
C ILE A 146 18.29 2.95 11.85
N ALA A 147 18.73 2.34 12.94
CA ALA A 147 18.46 0.94 13.21
C ALA A 147 16.95 0.72 13.41
N CYS A 148 16.40 -0.35 12.84
CA CYS A 148 14.96 -0.64 13.00
C CYS A 148 14.55 -0.83 14.48
N THR A 149 15.49 -1.24 15.34
CA THR A 149 15.31 -1.32 16.80
C THR A 149 15.15 0.05 17.47
N ASP A 150 15.70 1.10 16.86
CA ASP A 150 15.73 2.46 17.43
C ASP A 150 14.60 3.35 16.85
N LEU A 151 13.75 2.76 16.01
CA LEU A 151 12.55 3.42 15.53
C LEU A 151 11.56 3.58 16.68
N THR A 152 11.01 4.77 16.81
CA THR A 152 9.92 5.08 17.74
C THR A 152 8.76 5.72 16.99
N ALA A 153 7.55 5.60 17.52
CA ALA A 153 6.38 6.25 16.94
C ALA A 153 6.57 7.78 16.83
N ALA A 154 7.26 8.40 17.81
CA ALA A 154 7.55 9.83 17.78
C ALA A 154 8.49 10.23 16.64
N LYS A 155 9.57 9.45 16.39
CA LYS A 155 10.48 9.69 15.25
C LYS A 155 9.74 9.56 13.91
N LEU A 156 8.88 8.55 13.79
CA LEU A 156 8.12 8.31 12.56
C LEU A 156 7.06 9.39 12.31
N ARG A 157 6.38 9.87 13.36
CA ARG A 157 5.43 10.99 13.23
C ARG A 157 6.13 12.26 12.79
N ARG A 158 7.24 12.65 13.43
CA ARG A 158 8.04 13.80 13.02
C ARG A 158 8.45 13.71 11.56
N TRP A 159 9.01 12.58 11.14
CA TRP A 159 9.35 12.36 9.74
C TRP A 159 8.14 12.48 8.79
N LEU A 160 6.97 11.98 9.20
CA LEU A 160 5.75 12.07 8.41
C LEU A 160 5.28 13.52 8.25
N ASP A 161 5.37 14.31 9.33
CA ASP A 161 5.06 15.74 9.35
C ASP A 161 6.05 16.51 8.47
N ASP A 162 7.34 16.23 8.56
CA ASP A 162 8.38 16.82 7.71
C ASP A 162 8.12 16.56 6.22
N VAL A 163 7.72 15.34 5.86
CA VAL A 163 7.35 15.01 4.47
C VAL A 163 6.07 15.74 4.05
N ALA A 164 5.11 15.94 4.95
CA ALA A 164 3.87 16.64 4.65
C ALA A 164 4.04 18.15 4.49
N THR A 165 5.02 18.75 5.15
CA THR A 165 5.30 20.19 5.09
C THR A 165 6.35 20.57 4.03
N ALA A 166 7.27 19.64 3.70
CA ALA A 166 8.33 19.88 2.73
C ALA A 166 7.78 20.25 1.34
N PRO A 167 8.45 21.16 0.61
CA PRO A 167 8.06 21.54 -0.75
C PRO A 167 8.08 20.35 -1.72
N PRO A 168 7.14 20.27 -2.69
CA PRO A 168 7.12 19.20 -3.68
C PRO A 168 8.38 19.18 -4.53
N ARG A 169 9.06 18.03 -4.55
CA ARG A 169 10.22 17.83 -5.40
C ARG A 169 9.82 17.75 -6.86
N LEU A 170 10.43 18.58 -7.70
CA LEU A 170 10.27 18.54 -9.14
C LEU A 170 11.18 17.47 -9.76
N ARG A 171 10.77 16.96 -10.92
CA ARG A 171 11.60 16.02 -11.66
C ARG A 171 12.86 16.75 -12.16
N SER A 172 14.02 16.33 -11.72
CA SER A 172 15.33 16.78 -12.18
C SER A 172 16.05 15.67 -12.94
N ARG A 173 17.10 16.02 -13.70
CA ARG A 173 17.99 15.05 -14.35
C ARG A 173 18.71 14.23 -13.27
N LYS A 174 19.11 13.00 -13.60
CA LYS A 174 19.91 12.16 -12.69
C LYS A 174 21.24 12.89 -12.39
N GLY A 175 21.56 13.05 -11.09
CA GLY A 175 22.77 13.75 -10.63
C GLY A 175 22.64 15.27 -10.49
N ALA A 176 21.53 15.88 -10.93
CA ALA A 176 21.28 17.31 -10.70
C ALA A 176 20.68 17.54 -9.30
N GLU A 177 20.92 18.71 -8.74
CA GLU A 177 20.32 19.10 -7.47
C GLU A 177 18.80 19.03 -7.50
N PRO A 178 18.17 18.62 -6.39
CA PRO A 178 16.73 18.54 -6.28
C PRO A 178 16.11 19.94 -6.41
N ARG A 179 15.24 20.10 -7.40
CA ARG A 179 14.43 21.31 -7.54
C ARG A 179 13.11 21.12 -6.85
N HIS A 180 12.63 22.17 -6.18
CA HIS A 180 11.36 22.15 -5.46
C HIS A 180 10.45 23.24 -6.01
N ARG A 181 9.14 22.99 -5.91
CA ARG A 181 8.12 24.00 -6.21
C ARG A 181 7.73 24.67 -4.91
N GLU A 182 7.64 25.98 -4.91
CA GLU A 182 7.09 26.73 -3.79
C GLU A 182 5.67 26.28 -3.46
N ILE A 183 5.34 26.26 -2.21
CA ILE A 183 4.00 25.95 -1.68
C ILE A 183 3.46 27.21 -1.01
N ASP A 184 2.18 27.44 -1.22
CA ASP A 184 1.42 28.34 -0.37
C ASP A 184 0.87 27.51 0.80
N ASP A 185 1.41 27.77 1.99
CA ASP A 185 1.00 27.10 3.23
C ASP A 185 -0.44 27.40 3.62
N ASN A 186 -1.04 28.45 3.07
CA ASN A 186 -2.45 28.81 3.29
C ASN A 186 -3.39 28.04 2.33
N ASP A 187 -2.88 27.45 1.23
CA ASP A 187 -3.67 26.66 0.30
C ASP A 187 -3.98 25.28 0.88
N ALA A 188 -5.22 25.10 1.30
CA ALA A 188 -5.73 23.84 1.87
C ALA A 188 -5.58 22.66 0.91
N GLU A 189 -5.72 22.88 -0.41
CA GLU A 189 -5.60 21.82 -1.42
C GLU A 189 -4.13 21.39 -1.61
N GLN A 190 -3.19 22.33 -1.55
CA GLN A 190 -1.77 21.99 -1.57
C GLN A 190 -1.36 21.21 -0.33
N ARG A 191 -1.79 21.63 0.87
CA ARG A 191 -1.59 20.87 2.12
C ARG A 191 -2.15 19.46 2.02
N ARG A 192 -3.39 19.32 1.55
CA ARG A 192 -4.03 18.01 1.34
C ARG A 192 -3.19 17.11 0.42
N LYS A 193 -2.72 17.63 -0.72
CA LYS A 193 -1.86 16.89 -1.67
C LYS A 193 -0.54 16.46 -1.04
N ARG A 194 0.04 17.30 -0.17
CA ARG A 194 1.27 16.96 0.56
C ARG A 194 1.02 15.84 1.57
N ARG A 195 -0.05 15.93 2.37
CA ARG A 195 -0.49 14.87 3.30
C ARG A 195 -0.74 13.55 2.57
N ALA A 196 -1.41 13.58 1.42
CA ALA A 196 -1.59 12.38 0.58
C ALA A 196 -0.25 11.78 0.11
N THR A 197 0.75 12.63 -0.17
CA THR A 197 2.10 12.16 -0.51
C THR A 197 2.76 11.51 0.70
N ALA A 198 2.71 12.14 1.88
CA ALA A 198 3.24 11.60 3.12
C ALA A 198 2.61 10.24 3.47
N ASN A 199 1.28 10.11 3.35
CA ASN A 199 0.57 8.84 3.56
C ASN A 199 1.05 7.72 2.62
N ARG A 200 1.34 8.05 1.35
CA ARG A 200 1.92 7.06 0.42
C ARG A 200 3.31 6.63 0.84
N MET A 201 4.14 7.54 1.36
CA MET A 201 5.47 7.20 1.89
C MET A 201 5.36 6.33 3.12
N LEU A 202 4.47 6.66 4.04
CA LEU A 202 4.18 5.85 5.22
C LEU A 202 3.73 4.43 4.83
N THR A 203 2.88 4.30 3.81
CA THR A 203 2.43 2.99 3.30
C THR A 203 3.59 2.15 2.79
N ILE A 204 4.53 2.74 2.03
CA ILE A 204 5.72 2.04 1.52
C ILE A 204 6.62 1.61 2.68
N LEU A 205 6.91 2.50 3.63
CA LEU A 205 7.73 2.23 4.79
C LEU A 205 7.12 1.13 5.67
N LYS A 206 5.83 1.26 6.01
CA LYS A 206 5.11 0.23 6.80
C LYS A 206 5.11 -1.13 6.10
N ALA A 207 4.97 -1.18 4.78
CA ALA A 207 5.00 -2.44 4.03
C ALA A 207 6.37 -3.13 4.12
N ALA A 208 7.47 -2.36 4.07
CA ALA A 208 8.83 -2.88 4.24
C ALA A 208 9.05 -3.39 5.67
N LEU A 209 8.73 -2.57 6.67
CA LEU A 209 8.89 -2.92 8.09
C LEU A 209 8.02 -4.11 8.50
N ASN A 210 6.76 -4.18 8.05
CA ASN A 210 5.87 -5.30 8.30
C ASN A 210 6.36 -6.61 7.66
N ARG A 211 7.02 -6.52 6.52
CA ARG A 211 7.65 -7.68 5.91
C ARG A 211 8.81 -8.16 6.75
N ALA A 212 9.74 -7.27 7.11
CA ALA A 212 10.89 -7.59 7.94
C ALA A 212 10.48 -8.15 9.31
N TRP A 213 9.42 -7.61 9.91
CA TRP A 213 8.84 -8.14 11.15
C TRP A 213 8.29 -9.56 10.97
N ARG A 214 7.51 -9.82 9.94
CA ARG A 214 7.00 -11.18 9.65
C ARG A 214 8.11 -12.19 9.33
N GLU A 215 9.23 -11.73 8.79
CA GLU A 215 10.43 -12.54 8.54
C GLU A 215 11.31 -12.69 9.81
N GLY A 216 10.88 -12.15 10.96
CA GLY A 216 11.60 -12.26 12.24
C GLY A 216 12.83 -11.36 12.38
N LYS A 217 13.11 -10.47 11.42
CA LYS A 217 14.26 -9.56 11.43
C LYS A 217 14.09 -8.39 12.39
N ILE A 218 12.85 -8.07 12.76
CA ILE A 218 12.46 -7.03 13.70
C ILE A 218 11.55 -7.66 14.74
N ALA A 219 11.83 -7.42 16.03
CA ALA A 219 11.13 -8.08 17.13
C ALA A 219 9.69 -7.58 17.36
N SER A 220 9.40 -6.30 17.07
CA SER A 220 8.09 -5.69 17.33
C SER A 220 7.69 -4.71 16.23
N ASP A 221 6.40 -4.68 15.90
CA ASP A 221 5.79 -3.75 14.95
C ASP A 221 5.24 -2.48 15.63
N ASP A 222 5.29 -2.39 16.94
CA ASP A 222 4.71 -1.35 17.77
C ASP A 222 5.07 0.09 17.34
N PRO A 223 6.33 0.40 16.96
CA PRO A 223 6.70 1.76 16.59
C PRO A 223 5.93 2.31 15.40
N TRP A 224 5.68 1.51 14.37
CA TRP A 224 4.97 1.99 13.18
C TRP A 224 3.49 1.63 13.15
N ARG A 225 3.04 0.66 13.93
CA ARG A 225 1.63 0.33 14.10
C ARG A 225 0.86 1.52 14.65
N ARG A 226 1.45 2.23 15.65
CA ARG A 226 0.87 3.40 16.32
C ARG A 226 0.90 4.69 15.51
N VAL A 227 1.52 4.70 14.32
CA VAL A 227 1.55 5.88 13.45
C VAL A 227 0.40 5.81 12.47
N GLU A 228 -0.55 6.70 12.61
CA GLU A 228 -1.71 6.80 11.72
C GLU A 228 -1.42 7.72 10.54
N PRO A 229 -1.98 7.44 9.37
CA PRO A 229 -1.93 8.35 8.24
C PRO A 229 -2.73 9.62 8.53
N PHE A 230 -2.42 10.72 7.85
CA PHE A 230 -3.27 11.91 7.88
C PHE A 230 -4.66 11.59 7.36
N GLU A 231 -5.67 11.98 8.14
CA GLU A 231 -7.06 11.86 7.74
C GLU A 231 -7.40 12.79 6.56
N GLU A 232 -8.46 12.47 5.82
CA GLU A 232 -9.01 13.25 4.70
C GLU A 232 -8.01 13.62 3.58
N ALA A 233 -6.77 13.12 3.64
CA ALA A 233 -5.77 13.40 2.62
C ALA A 233 -6.16 12.87 1.23
N ASP A 234 -6.94 11.78 1.17
CA ASP A 234 -7.41 11.14 -0.06
C ASP A 234 -8.81 11.60 -0.51
N ALA A 235 -9.40 12.56 0.21
CA ALA A 235 -10.72 13.13 -0.11
C ALA A 235 -10.65 14.10 -1.30
N ALA A 236 -10.12 13.68 -2.44
CA ALA A 236 -10.23 14.46 -3.67
C ALA A 236 -11.69 14.49 -4.12
N ARG A 237 -12.27 15.69 -4.28
CA ARG A 237 -13.52 15.83 -5.00
C ARG A 237 -13.34 15.24 -6.38
N VAL A 238 -14.10 14.21 -6.69
CA VAL A 238 -14.11 13.60 -8.03
C VAL A 238 -14.73 14.61 -8.97
N ARG A 239 -13.90 15.24 -9.83
CA ARG A 239 -14.43 16.10 -10.88
C ARG A 239 -14.95 15.23 -12.01
N TYR A 240 -16.18 15.47 -12.43
CA TYR A 240 -16.73 15.00 -13.68
C TYR A 240 -17.19 16.21 -14.53
N LEU A 241 -17.27 16.02 -15.82
CA LEU A 241 -17.70 17.04 -16.77
C LEU A 241 -19.21 16.96 -16.96
N ALA A 242 -19.86 18.10 -17.08
CA ALA A 242 -21.26 18.18 -17.51
C ALA A 242 -21.39 17.75 -18.99
N MET A 243 -22.57 17.39 -19.43
CA MET A 243 -22.80 16.91 -20.80
C MET A 243 -22.39 17.93 -21.88
N ASP A 244 -22.65 19.21 -21.62
CA ASP A 244 -22.20 20.30 -22.50
C ASP A 244 -20.68 20.48 -22.52
N GLU A 245 -20.02 20.33 -21.36
CA GLU A 245 -18.55 20.32 -21.27
C GLU A 245 -17.97 19.13 -22.06
N CYS A 246 -18.60 17.95 -22.01
CA CYS A 246 -18.18 16.78 -22.79
C CYS A 246 -18.23 17.06 -24.28
N ARG A 247 -19.34 17.66 -24.79
CA ARG A 247 -19.51 18.02 -26.19
C ARG A 247 -18.44 19.03 -26.62
N ARG A 248 -18.29 20.13 -25.87
CA ARG A 248 -17.25 21.12 -26.16
C ARG A 248 -15.85 20.52 -26.17
N LEU A 249 -15.55 19.58 -25.29
CA LEU A 249 -14.26 18.91 -25.23
C LEU A 249 -14.01 18.03 -26.46
N ILE A 250 -14.99 17.26 -26.88
CA ILE A 250 -14.93 16.45 -28.12
C ILE A 250 -14.68 17.34 -29.32
N ASP A 251 -15.44 18.44 -29.46
CA ASP A 251 -15.33 19.39 -30.59
C ASP A 251 -13.98 20.10 -30.59
N ALA A 252 -13.46 20.46 -29.42
CA ALA A 252 -12.18 21.13 -29.27
C ALA A 252 -10.96 20.19 -29.36
N ALA A 253 -11.15 18.88 -29.32
CA ALA A 253 -10.07 17.92 -29.49
C ALA A 253 -9.74 17.70 -30.93
N ASP A 254 -8.44 17.62 -31.27
CA ASP A 254 -7.98 17.51 -32.66
C ASP A 254 -7.74 16.05 -33.07
N GLY A 255 -8.05 15.76 -34.34
CA GLY A 255 -7.68 14.53 -35.04
C GLY A 255 -7.89 13.26 -34.24
N GLU A 256 -6.86 12.41 -34.17
CA GLU A 256 -6.93 11.11 -33.47
C GLU A 256 -7.08 11.24 -31.93
N PHE A 257 -6.77 12.40 -31.37
CA PHE A 257 -7.02 12.65 -29.97
C PHE A 257 -8.50 12.81 -29.65
N ARG A 258 -9.29 13.38 -30.59
CA ARG A 258 -10.76 13.44 -30.49
C ARG A 258 -11.34 12.04 -30.35
N ASN A 259 -10.91 11.10 -31.17
CA ASN A 259 -11.36 9.71 -31.11
C ASN A 259 -11.03 9.06 -29.74
N LEU A 260 -9.86 9.37 -29.20
CA LEU A 260 -9.46 8.86 -27.89
C LEU A 260 -10.30 9.45 -26.73
N VAL A 261 -10.63 10.75 -26.79
CA VAL A 261 -11.51 11.42 -25.81
C VAL A 261 -12.92 10.86 -25.91
N HIS A 262 -13.47 10.72 -27.09
CA HIS A 262 -14.81 10.20 -27.34
C HIS A 262 -14.91 8.75 -26.84
N ALA A 263 -13.96 7.88 -27.22
CA ALA A 263 -13.90 6.51 -26.72
C ALA A 263 -13.85 6.44 -25.17
N ALA A 264 -13.14 7.36 -24.52
CA ALA A 264 -13.04 7.40 -23.06
C ALA A 264 -14.38 7.76 -22.41
N LEU A 265 -15.12 8.71 -23.01
CA LEU A 265 -16.45 9.12 -22.54
C LEU A 265 -17.51 8.04 -22.79
N LEU A 266 -17.44 7.30 -23.90
CA LEU A 266 -18.37 6.23 -24.22
C LEU A 266 -18.18 4.95 -23.40
N THR A 267 -16.98 4.69 -22.89
CA THR A 267 -16.62 3.40 -22.28
C THR A 267 -16.22 3.46 -20.82
N GLY A 268 -15.78 4.62 -20.33
CA GLY A 268 -15.14 4.76 -19.03
C GLY A 268 -13.82 3.99 -18.88
N CYS A 269 -13.22 3.48 -19.96
CA CYS A 269 -11.96 2.76 -19.94
C CYS A 269 -10.79 3.64 -19.48
N ARG A 270 -9.77 3.02 -18.88
CA ARG A 270 -8.53 3.74 -18.57
C ARG A 270 -7.75 4.06 -19.83
N PHE A 271 -7.03 5.19 -19.82
CA PHE A 271 -6.18 5.59 -20.95
C PHE A 271 -5.30 4.45 -21.49
N GLY A 272 -4.61 3.72 -20.60
CA GLY A 272 -3.74 2.62 -21.01
C GLY A 272 -4.48 1.40 -21.58
N GLU A 273 -5.74 1.21 -21.21
CA GLU A 273 -6.63 0.20 -21.79
C GLU A 273 -7.03 0.59 -23.19
N LEU A 274 -7.53 1.82 -23.38
CA LEU A 274 -7.88 2.36 -24.70
C LEU A 274 -6.71 2.36 -25.68
N ALA A 275 -5.53 2.83 -25.22
CA ALA A 275 -4.31 2.85 -26.03
C ALA A 275 -3.81 1.46 -26.44
N ALA A 276 -4.35 0.38 -25.87
CA ALA A 276 -3.95 -0.99 -26.16
C ALA A 276 -4.98 -1.77 -26.99
N LEU A 277 -6.18 -1.20 -27.22
CA LEU A 277 -7.22 -1.86 -27.98
C LEU A 277 -6.80 -2.04 -29.44
N GLN A 278 -7.14 -3.19 -29.98
CA GLN A 278 -7.01 -3.52 -31.40
C GLN A 278 -8.40 -3.64 -32.05
N VAL A 279 -8.46 -3.57 -33.38
CA VAL A 279 -9.72 -3.71 -34.14
C VAL A 279 -10.46 -4.98 -33.71
N ARG A 280 -9.77 -6.11 -33.57
CA ARG A 280 -10.35 -7.40 -33.13
C ARG A 280 -10.92 -7.41 -31.72
N ASP A 281 -10.66 -6.39 -30.90
CA ASP A 281 -11.21 -6.29 -29.55
C ASP A 281 -12.64 -5.72 -29.53
N PHE A 282 -13.10 -5.16 -30.65
CA PHE A 282 -14.47 -4.70 -30.82
C PHE A 282 -15.33 -5.79 -31.44
N ASN A 283 -16.46 -6.09 -30.79
CA ASN A 283 -17.50 -6.97 -31.31
C ASN A 283 -18.75 -6.12 -31.57
N PRO A 284 -19.06 -5.80 -32.83
CA PRO A 284 -20.22 -4.98 -33.17
C PRO A 284 -21.55 -5.67 -32.84
N ASP A 285 -21.66 -6.99 -33.06
CA ASP A 285 -22.90 -7.75 -32.83
C ASP A 285 -23.30 -7.78 -31.36
N ALA A 286 -22.31 -7.93 -30.46
CA ALA A 286 -22.52 -7.94 -29.02
C ALA A 286 -22.47 -6.53 -28.38
N GLY A 287 -22.13 -5.49 -29.14
CA GLY A 287 -21.92 -4.15 -28.61
C GLY A 287 -20.85 -4.11 -27.50
N THR A 288 -19.72 -4.80 -27.68
CA THR A 288 -18.72 -4.93 -26.60
C THR A 288 -17.28 -4.67 -27.06
N LEU A 289 -16.46 -4.19 -26.11
CA LEU A 289 -15.01 -4.07 -26.26
C LEU A 289 -14.32 -5.02 -25.29
N HIS A 290 -13.42 -5.84 -25.79
CA HIS A 290 -12.62 -6.75 -24.95
C HIS A 290 -11.34 -6.08 -24.46
N VAL A 291 -11.32 -5.65 -23.21
CA VAL A 291 -10.10 -5.18 -22.53
C VAL A 291 -9.33 -6.38 -22.03
N ARG A 292 -8.31 -6.83 -22.79
CA ARG A 292 -7.55 -8.06 -22.54
C ARG A 292 -6.79 -8.05 -21.21
N THR A 293 -6.21 -6.92 -20.83
CA THR A 293 -5.42 -6.79 -19.59
C THR A 293 -5.78 -5.50 -18.87
N SER A 294 -6.19 -5.63 -17.61
CA SER A 294 -6.44 -4.50 -16.74
C SER A 294 -5.29 -4.32 -15.72
N LYS A 295 -5.35 -3.28 -14.89
CA LYS A 295 -4.42 -3.09 -13.76
C LYS A 295 -4.45 -4.27 -12.78
N SER A 296 -5.56 -5.00 -12.67
CA SER A 296 -5.73 -6.19 -11.83
C SER A 296 -5.26 -7.49 -12.51
N GLY A 297 -4.79 -7.44 -13.76
CA GLY A 297 -4.36 -8.62 -14.51
C GLY A 297 -5.49 -9.42 -15.18
N LYS A 298 -6.75 -9.11 -14.88
CA LYS A 298 -7.92 -9.82 -15.44
C LYS A 298 -8.49 -9.03 -16.64
N GLY A 299 -8.82 -9.74 -17.73
CA GLY A 299 -9.57 -9.18 -18.84
C GLY A 299 -11.04 -8.94 -18.49
N ARG A 300 -11.73 -8.12 -19.28
CA ARG A 300 -13.17 -7.90 -19.18
C ARG A 300 -13.76 -7.45 -20.52
N HIS A 301 -15.03 -7.67 -20.69
CA HIS A 301 -15.84 -7.05 -21.73
C HIS A 301 -16.48 -5.78 -21.19
N VAL A 302 -16.36 -4.70 -21.94
CA VAL A 302 -17.00 -3.40 -21.68
C VAL A 302 -18.15 -3.27 -22.63
N VAL A 303 -19.36 -3.16 -22.09
CA VAL A 303 -20.57 -2.94 -22.88
C VAL A 303 -20.64 -1.47 -23.29
N VAL A 304 -20.94 -1.21 -24.56
CA VAL A 304 -21.17 0.12 -25.10
C VAL A 304 -22.60 0.21 -25.65
N HIS A 305 -23.20 1.39 -25.55
CA HIS A 305 -24.52 1.65 -26.12
C HIS A 305 -24.44 1.93 -27.66
N GLU A 306 -25.58 2.14 -28.29
CA GLU A 306 -25.73 2.23 -29.76
C GLU A 306 -24.79 3.27 -30.39
N GLU A 307 -24.70 4.49 -29.82
CA GLU A 307 -23.78 5.53 -30.31
C GLU A 307 -22.31 5.05 -30.26
N GLY A 308 -21.96 4.30 -29.17
CA GLY A 308 -20.62 3.72 -29.03
C GLY A 308 -20.37 2.63 -30.07
N VAL A 309 -21.37 1.80 -30.38
CA VAL A 309 -21.27 0.76 -31.43
C VAL A 309 -21.03 1.41 -32.78
N GLU A 310 -21.81 2.40 -33.12
CA GLU A 310 -21.65 3.15 -34.39
C GLU A 310 -20.27 3.81 -34.47
N PHE A 311 -19.85 4.50 -33.42
CA PHE A 311 -18.55 5.15 -33.36
C PHE A 311 -17.40 4.15 -33.59
N PHE A 312 -17.39 3.01 -32.88
CA PHE A 312 -16.32 2.01 -33.02
C PHE A 312 -16.42 1.28 -34.36
N HIS A 313 -17.63 1.06 -34.87
CA HIS A 313 -17.81 0.48 -36.20
C HIS A 313 -17.17 1.38 -37.29
N GLN A 314 -17.40 2.69 -37.27
CA GLN A 314 -16.78 3.64 -38.19
C GLN A 314 -15.25 3.62 -38.08
N LEU A 315 -14.69 3.51 -36.85
CA LEU A 315 -13.24 3.44 -36.64
C LEU A 315 -12.60 2.13 -37.13
N THR A 316 -13.38 1.07 -37.31
CA THR A 316 -12.86 -0.26 -37.72
C THR A 316 -13.00 -0.54 -39.19
N MET A 317 -13.83 0.23 -39.93
CA MET A 317 -14.09 0.00 -41.35
C MET A 317 -12.79 0.03 -42.16
N GLY A 318 -12.60 -1.01 -43.00
CA GLY A 318 -11.46 -1.14 -43.90
C GLY A 318 -10.11 -1.41 -43.19
N ARG A 319 -10.12 -1.74 -41.87
CA ARG A 319 -8.88 -1.95 -41.12
C ARG A 319 -8.68 -3.41 -40.72
N THR A 320 -7.43 -3.80 -40.62
CA THR A 320 -7.09 -5.17 -40.24
C THR A 320 -7.28 -5.43 -38.76
N SER A 321 -7.60 -6.68 -38.39
CA SER A 321 -7.94 -7.07 -37.02
C SER A 321 -6.84 -6.79 -35.98
N VAL A 322 -5.58 -6.74 -36.40
CA VAL A 322 -4.42 -6.55 -35.53
C VAL A 322 -4.01 -5.08 -35.35
N GLU A 323 -4.56 -4.18 -36.18
CA GLU A 323 -4.27 -2.76 -35.99
C GLU A 323 -4.79 -2.20 -34.68
N LEU A 324 -4.11 -1.16 -34.16
CA LEU A 324 -4.58 -0.44 -32.99
C LEU A 324 -5.88 0.27 -33.28
N LEU A 325 -6.92 0.05 -32.50
CA LEU A 325 -8.23 0.68 -32.67
C LEU A 325 -8.14 2.21 -32.58
N LEU A 326 -7.43 2.69 -31.54
CA LEU A 326 -7.17 4.11 -31.29
C LEU A 326 -5.66 4.38 -31.40
N ARG A 327 -5.24 4.95 -32.52
CA ARG A 327 -3.83 5.24 -32.85
C ARG A 327 -3.58 6.74 -32.95
N LYS A 328 -2.34 7.16 -32.88
CA LYS A 328 -1.93 8.53 -33.23
C LYS A 328 -1.93 8.75 -34.74
N ALA A 329 -1.82 9.98 -35.17
CA ALA A 329 -1.74 10.34 -36.59
C ALA A 329 -0.57 9.63 -37.34
N ASP A 330 0.53 9.34 -36.62
CA ASP A 330 1.67 8.58 -37.13
C ASP A 330 1.46 7.05 -37.16
N GLY A 331 0.25 6.57 -36.85
CA GLY A 331 -0.11 5.15 -36.77
C GLY A 331 0.35 4.45 -35.50
N ASN A 332 1.18 5.09 -34.68
CA ASN A 332 1.76 4.50 -33.47
C ASN A 332 0.79 4.51 -32.29
N ARG A 333 1.12 3.67 -31.29
CA ARG A 333 0.39 3.62 -30.04
C ARG A 333 0.58 4.90 -29.22
N TRP A 334 -0.47 5.31 -28.52
CA TRP A 334 -0.41 6.36 -27.51
C TRP A 334 0.49 5.93 -26.34
N GLY A 335 1.58 6.64 -26.12
CA GLY A 335 2.49 6.44 -24.99
C GLY A 335 1.93 6.99 -23.69
N LYS A 336 2.52 6.58 -22.56
CA LYS A 336 2.00 6.84 -21.20
C LYS A 336 1.66 8.30 -20.86
N SER A 337 2.30 9.27 -21.48
CA SER A 337 2.10 10.71 -21.20
C SER A 337 1.65 11.50 -22.42
N ASN A 338 1.40 10.84 -23.58
CA ASN A 338 1.06 11.54 -24.81
C ASN A 338 -0.28 12.30 -24.75
N GLN A 339 -1.19 11.89 -23.84
CA GLN A 339 -2.49 12.57 -23.65
C GLN A 339 -2.40 13.87 -22.85
N THR A 340 -1.30 14.13 -22.12
CA THR A 340 -1.25 15.24 -21.15
C THR A 340 -1.36 16.60 -21.82
N ARG A 341 -0.55 16.84 -22.84
CA ARG A 341 -0.54 18.11 -23.57
C ARG A 341 -1.81 18.31 -24.43
N PRO A 342 -2.21 17.35 -25.27
CA PRO A 342 -3.45 17.50 -26.06
C PRO A 342 -4.70 17.69 -25.18
N MET A 343 -4.77 17.05 -24.00
CA MET A 343 -5.88 17.22 -23.05
C MET A 343 -5.93 18.64 -22.49
N ALA A 344 -4.78 19.20 -22.10
CA ALA A 344 -4.70 20.57 -21.60
C ALA A 344 -5.10 21.59 -22.68
N GLU A 345 -4.62 21.41 -23.92
CA GLU A 345 -4.95 22.26 -25.08
C GLU A 345 -6.43 22.18 -25.44
N ALA A 346 -7.02 20.96 -25.44
CA ALA A 346 -8.44 20.77 -25.68
C ALA A 346 -9.30 21.42 -24.60
N CYS A 347 -8.95 21.27 -23.32
CA CYS A 347 -9.64 21.92 -22.19
C CYS A 347 -9.60 23.44 -22.31
N ALA A 348 -8.45 24.01 -22.70
CA ALA A 348 -8.31 25.47 -22.88
C ALA A 348 -9.22 25.96 -24.01
N ARG A 349 -9.23 25.31 -25.16
CA ARG A 349 -10.13 25.65 -26.29
C ARG A 349 -11.62 25.48 -25.93
N ALA A 350 -11.95 24.43 -25.18
CA ALA A 350 -13.31 24.15 -24.72
C ALA A 350 -13.75 25.03 -23.54
N LYS A 351 -12.88 25.91 -23.02
CA LYS A 351 -13.13 26.76 -21.83
C LYS A 351 -13.58 25.93 -20.63
N ILE A 352 -12.87 24.82 -20.36
CA ILE A 352 -13.12 23.94 -19.23
C ILE A 352 -12.17 24.32 -18.10
N GLU A 353 -12.70 24.93 -17.05
CA GLU A 353 -11.95 25.40 -15.88
C GLU A 353 -12.50 24.80 -14.57
N PRO A 354 -11.58 24.31 -13.72
CA PRO A 354 -10.17 24.00 -13.93
C PRO A 354 -9.99 22.88 -14.97
N ALA A 355 -8.87 22.87 -15.71
CA ALA A 355 -8.62 21.88 -16.74
C ALA A 355 -8.76 20.43 -16.22
N ALA A 356 -9.51 19.61 -16.95
CA ALA A 356 -9.68 18.20 -16.63
C ALA A 356 -8.46 17.38 -17.08
N ASN A 357 -8.09 16.36 -16.32
CA ASN A 357 -7.14 15.36 -16.79
C ASN A 357 -7.87 14.21 -17.50
N PHE A 358 -7.15 13.38 -18.27
CA PHE A 358 -7.77 12.29 -19.01
C PHE A 358 -8.55 11.30 -18.12
N HIS A 359 -8.13 11.10 -16.88
CA HIS A 359 -8.84 10.20 -15.96
C HIS A 359 -10.21 10.76 -15.52
N ALA A 360 -10.40 12.08 -15.59
CA ALA A 360 -11.69 12.70 -15.33
C ALA A 360 -12.78 12.24 -16.31
N LEU A 361 -12.43 11.84 -17.56
CA LEU A 361 -13.39 11.27 -18.52
C LEU A 361 -14.01 9.97 -18.02
N ARG A 362 -13.21 9.13 -17.37
CA ARG A 362 -13.71 7.93 -16.72
C ARG A 362 -14.62 8.25 -15.54
N HIS A 363 -14.28 9.28 -14.76
CA HIS A 363 -15.16 9.77 -13.69
C HIS A 363 -16.47 10.32 -14.27
N THR A 364 -16.38 11.04 -15.39
CA THR A 364 -17.53 11.56 -16.12
C THR A 364 -18.47 10.44 -16.56
N TYR A 365 -17.95 9.42 -17.23
CA TYR A 365 -18.74 8.23 -17.60
C TYR A 365 -19.44 7.61 -16.40
N ALA A 366 -18.70 7.37 -15.32
CA ALA A 366 -19.25 6.74 -14.12
C ALA A 366 -20.33 7.60 -13.45
N SER A 367 -20.09 8.93 -13.34
CA SER A 367 -21.05 9.87 -12.75
C SER A 367 -22.35 9.92 -13.53
N HIS A 368 -22.26 10.06 -14.87
CA HIS A 368 -23.45 10.10 -15.71
C HIS A 368 -24.20 8.76 -15.72
N ALA A 369 -23.50 7.62 -15.74
CA ALA A 369 -24.14 6.31 -15.64
C ALA A 369 -24.91 6.14 -14.31
N VAL A 370 -24.33 6.58 -13.19
CA VAL A 370 -24.97 6.53 -11.87
C VAL A 370 -26.16 7.50 -11.80
N MET A 371 -26.01 8.73 -12.30
CA MET A 371 -27.10 9.72 -12.36
C MET A 371 -28.24 9.27 -13.28
N ALA A 372 -27.94 8.52 -14.34
CA ALA A 372 -28.94 7.90 -15.22
C ALA A 372 -29.58 6.63 -14.62
N GLY A 373 -29.22 6.25 -13.39
CA GLY A 373 -29.87 5.15 -12.67
C GLY A 373 -29.22 3.79 -12.85
N ALA A 374 -28.05 3.69 -13.47
CA ALA A 374 -27.35 2.39 -13.56
C ALA A 374 -26.93 1.89 -12.17
N PRO A 375 -27.21 0.63 -11.81
CA PRO A 375 -26.81 0.07 -10.52
C PRO A 375 -25.30 0.15 -10.30
N LEU A 376 -24.86 0.52 -9.10
CA LEU A 376 -23.42 0.73 -8.78
C LEU A 376 -22.58 -0.50 -9.09
N LEU A 377 -23.13 -1.71 -8.90
CA LEU A 377 -22.46 -2.97 -9.23
C LEU A 377 -22.21 -3.11 -10.74
N VAL A 378 -23.20 -2.71 -11.56
CA VAL A 378 -23.09 -2.77 -13.04
C VAL A 378 -22.01 -1.79 -13.51
N VAL A 379 -22.06 -0.55 -13.01
CA VAL A 379 -21.02 0.45 -13.29
C VAL A 379 -19.64 -0.05 -12.85
N ALA A 380 -19.53 -0.61 -11.64
CA ALA A 380 -18.27 -1.15 -11.13
C ALA A 380 -17.71 -2.25 -12.05
N LYS A 381 -18.55 -3.20 -12.47
CA LYS A 381 -18.16 -4.30 -13.40
C LYS A 381 -17.70 -3.75 -14.74
N ASN A 382 -18.45 -2.85 -15.37
CA ASN A 382 -18.09 -2.25 -16.67
C ASN A 382 -16.76 -1.49 -16.56
N LEU A 383 -16.55 -0.77 -15.48
CA LEU A 383 -15.28 -0.08 -15.20
C LEU A 383 -14.12 -1.05 -14.84
N GLY A 384 -14.39 -2.31 -14.50
CA GLY A 384 -13.38 -3.29 -14.08
C GLY A 384 -12.85 -3.04 -12.67
N HIS A 385 -13.73 -2.69 -11.75
CA HIS A 385 -13.47 -2.72 -10.31
C HIS A 385 -13.76 -4.12 -9.78
N THR A 386 -13.00 -4.54 -8.77
CA THR A 386 -13.19 -5.85 -8.12
C THR A 386 -14.42 -5.86 -7.21
N ASP A 387 -14.80 -4.69 -6.69
CA ASP A 387 -15.94 -4.48 -5.80
C ASP A 387 -16.57 -3.08 -6.03
N THR A 388 -17.66 -2.81 -5.36
CA THR A 388 -18.40 -1.55 -5.46
C THR A 388 -17.81 -0.43 -4.62
N ARG A 389 -16.94 -0.71 -3.65
CA ARG A 389 -16.42 0.28 -2.67
C ARG A 389 -15.86 1.55 -3.31
N MET A 390 -15.16 1.39 -4.43
CA MET A 390 -14.60 2.55 -5.15
C MET A 390 -15.70 3.38 -5.83
N VAL A 391 -16.74 2.72 -6.37
CA VAL A 391 -17.87 3.40 -7.01
C VAL A 391 -18.74 4.07 -5.95
N GLU A 392 -19.03 3.40 -4.85
CA GLU A 392 -19.76 3.95 -3.70
C GLU A 392 -19.05 5.17 -3.10
N LYS A 393 -17.76 5.06 -2.84
CA LYS A 393 -16.94 6.16 -2.28
C LYS A 393 -16.97 7.41 -3.15
N HIS A 394 -16.91 7.25 -4.48
CA HIS A 394 -16.76 8.37 -5.40
C HIS A 394 -18.07 8.86 -6.00
N TYR A 395 -19.07 7.99 -6.16
CA TYR A 395 -20.29 8.30 -6.90
C TYR A 395 -21.57 7.98 -6.12
N GLY A 396 -21.49 7.32 -4.96
CA GLY A 396 -22.68 6.93 -4.19
C GLY A 396 -23.59 8.11 -3.81
N HIS A 397 -22.98 9.27 -3.57
CA HIS A 397 -23.74 10.49 -3.26
C HIS A 397 -24.58 11.01 -4.45
N LEU A 398 -24.25 10.64 -5.69
CA LEU A 398 -24.98 11.03 -6.89
C LEU A 398 -26.23 10.18 -7.13
N SER A 399 -26.37 9.06 -6.42
CA SER A 399 -27.47 8.12 -6.57
C SER A 399 -28.68 8.39 -5.66
N GLN A 400 -28.68 9.43 -4.84
CA GLN A 400 -29.72 9.66 -3.81
C GLN A 400 -31.14 9.83 -4.39
N SER A 401 -31.29 10.58 -5.49
CA SER A 401 -32.59 10.68 -6.19
C SER A 401 -33.04 9.34 -6.78
N TYR A 402 -32.11 8.60 -7.38
CA TYR A 402 -32.36 7.29 -7.97
C TYR A 402 -32.73 6.27 -6.91
N ILE A 403 -32.11 6.26 -5.71
CA ILE A 403 -32.44 5.32 -4.65
C ILE A 403 -33.92 5.44 -4.25
N ALA A 404 -34.43 6.66 -4.11
CA ALA A 404 -35.82 6.88 -3.78
C ALA A 404 -36.77 6.36 -4.87
N ASP A 405 -36.44 6.62 -6.14
CA ASP A 405 -37.26 6.18 -7.27
C ASP A 405 -37.17 4.67 -7.48
N ALA A 406 -36.00 4.09 -7.33
CA ALA A 406 -35.80 2.64 -7.40
C ALA A 406 -36.56 1.90 -6.29
N ILE A 407 -36.55 2.44 -5.04
CA ILE A 407 -37.33 1.88 -3.94
C ILE A 407 -38.82 1.99 -4.25
N ARG A 408 -39.31 3.14 -4.73
CA ARG A 408 -40.73 3.30 -5.10
C ARG A 408 -41.14 2.35 -6.22
N ALA A 409 -40.29 2.11 -7.19
CA ALA A 409 -40.56 1.21 -8.31
C ALA A 409 -40.52 -0.28 -7.91
N ALA A 410 -39.59 -0.67 -7.04
CA ALA A 410 -39.32 -2.05 -6.66
C ALA A 410 -39.94 -2.47 -5.34
N ALA A 411 -40.48 -1.54 -4.53
CA ALA A 411 -41.07 -1.87 -3.24
C ALA A 411 -42.26 -2.81 -3.44
N PRO A 412 -42.33 -3.93 -2.68
CA PRO A 412 -43.47 -4.85 -2.73
C PRO A 412 -44.73 -4.11 -2.28
N ARG A 413 -45.79 -4.24 -3.08
CA ARG A 413 -47.11 -3.69 -2.80
C ARG A 413 -47.93 -4.75 -2.06
N PHE A 414 -48.13 -4.58 -0.79
CA PHE A 414 -48.90 -5.52 0.05
C PHE A 414 -50.42 -5.26 -0.01
N GLY A 415 -50.93 -4.63 -1.05
CA GLY A 415 -52.32 -4.35 -1.33
C GLY A 415 -53.21 -4.24 -0.11
N SER A 416 -53.54 -3.07 0.37
CA SER A 416 -54.79 -2.90 1.11
C SER A 416 -55.89 -3.23 0.09
N ALA A 417 -56.70 -4.23 0.36
CA ALA A 417 -57.92 -4.52 -0.42
C ALA A 417 -58.86 -3.31 -0.28
N GLY A 418 -58.64 -2.31 -1.14
CA GLY A 418 -59.53 -1.19 -1.32
C GLY A 418 -60.44 -1.46 -2.48
N ASN A 419 -61.68 -1.84 -2.18
CA ASN A 419 -62.88 -1.77 -3.01
C ASN A 419 -62.65 -1.77 -4.51
N GLN A 420 -62.56 -2.97 -5.08
CA GLN A 420 -62.99 -3.16 -6.45
C GLN A 420 -64.50 -2.97 -6.49
N HIS A 421 -64.93 -1.78 -6.86
CA HIS A 421 -66.29 -1.52 -7.29
C HIS A 421 -66.50 -2.35 -8.55
N CYS A 422 -67.20 -3.49 -8.37
CA CYS A 422 -67.71 -4.32 -9.45
C CYS A 422 -68.74 -3.46 -10.22
N PRO A 423 -68.55 -3.18 -11.53
CA PRO A 423 -69.63 -2.57 -12.27
C PRO A 423 -70.79 -3.58 -12.37
N ASP A 424 -71.97 -3.19 -11.86
CA ASP A 424 -73.23 -3.90 -11.93
C ASP A 424 -73.58 -4.31 -13.37
N THR A 425 -73.49 -5.60 -13.63
CA THR A 425 -74.13 -6.22 -14.79
C THR A 425 -75.61 -6.39 -14.45
N ARG A 426 -76.41 -5.34 -14.69
CA ARG A 426 -77.87 -5.51 -14.74
C ARG A 426 -78.39 -5.21 -16.14
N ALA A 427 -79.05 -6.23 -16.63
CA ALA A 427 -80.23 -6.26 -17.49
C ALA A 427 -80.00 -5.91 -18.98
N VAL A 428 -79.81 -6.98 -19.75
CA VAL A 428 -80.47 -7.02 -21.04
C VAL A 428 -81.80 -7.71 -20.82
N GLY A 429 -82.85 -6.89 -20.77
CA GLY A 429 -84.18 -7.37 -20.81
C GLY A 429 -84.51 -7.99 -22.15
N SER A 430 -85.11 -9.16 -22.06
CA SER A 430 -85.86 -9.76 -23.13
C SER A 430 -86.98 -8.82 -23.54
N ASP A 431 -87.08 -8.54 -24.81
CA ASP A 431 -88.44 -8.39 -25.39
C ASP A 431 -88.52 -8.97 -26.81
N ASN A 432 -89.47 -9.80 -26.93
CA ASN A 432 -90.04 -10.38 -28.10
C ASN A 432 -90.77 -9.40 -28.99
N ARG A 433 -90.45 -9.33 -30.23
CA ARG A 433 -91.44 -9.54 -31.35
C ARG A 433 -90.75 -9.38 -32.71
#